data_6aac848de6139fe82f828dd02ec700b7
#
_entry.id   6aac848de6139fe82f828dd02ec700b7
#
_cell.length_a   1.000
_cell.length_b   1.000
_cell.length_c   1.000
_cell.angle_alpha   90.00
_cell.angle_beta   90.00
_cell.angle_gamma   90.00
#
_symmetry.space_group_name_H-M   'P 1'
#
loop_
_entity.id
_entity.type
_entity.pdbx_description
1 polymer ?
#
loop_
_entity_poly.entity_id
_entity_poly.type
_entity_poly.pdbx_seq_one_letter_code
_entity_poly.pdbx_strand_id
1 'polypeptide(L)'
;MANDVKLLLVDDNPMVLGMLQQALTPFARVVAAGDAADALLKAVDDPPDLVVCDYRMPGMDGRQLVERLKSRPATANFSAILMASRVDIDERLSPQDAADDYLAKPFFLKEATRRIKRTVDRIALEKMAKTAPSDGVVRGNLSQMNVIDLMQSLEMGRKSCQLKLNYQGDKCEVFFVEGQVKHATYGSLSGDEAVFKVLRWTGGNFELNFEGKTDQETTKLNTQGLLMEGLRLLDESQRDGGAEAVEDSGAGAASGTPSGSGRREEEEDVLLDS
;
A
#
# COMPACT_ATOMS: atom_id res chain seq x y z
N MET A 1 -4.98 -13.91 -6.78
CA MET A 1 -6.34 -13.74 -6.24
C MET A 1 -6.43 -12.31 -5.74
N ALA A 2 -7.50 -11.58 -6.08
CA ALA A 2 -7.71 -10.24 -5.56
C ALA A 2 -7.67 -10.28 -4.02
N ASN A 3 -7.07 -9.27 -3.42
CA ASN A 3 -6.96 -9.14 -1.98
C ASN A 3 -8.37 -9.22 -1.37
N ASP A 4 -8.58 -10.09 -0.37
CA ASP A 4 -9.90 -10.33 0.27
C ASP A 4 -10.32 -9.18 1.20
N VAL A 5 -9.75 -7.99 1.01
CA VAL A 5 -10.12 -6.77 1.72
C VAL A 5 -11.31 -6.13 1.01
N LYS A 6 -12.39 -5.95 1.75
CA LYS A 6 -13.61 -5.29 1.29
C LYS A 6 -13.51 -3.80 1.55
N LEU A 7 -13.54 -3.01 0.48
CA LEU A 7 -13.46 -1.56 0.53
C LEU A 7 -14.81 -0.95 0.11
N LEU A 8 -15.42 -0.18 0.99
CA LEU A 8 -16.58 0.65 0.68
C LEU A 8 -16.09 2.06 0.35
N LEU A 9 -16.28 2.47 -0.90
CA LEU A 9 -15.92 3.79 -1.40
C LEU A 9 -17.19 4.66 -1.50
N VAL A 10 -17.18 5.83 -0.86
CA VAL A 10 -18.35 6.71 -0.79
C VAL A 10 -17.97 8.13 -1.21
N ASP A 11 -18.59 8.62 -2.28
CA ASP A 11 -18.39 9.98 -2.78
C ASP A 11 -19.63 10.38 -3.61
N ASP A 12 -20.17 11.57 -3.45
CA ASP A 12 -21.34 12.03 -4.21
C ASP A 12 -20.96 12.53 -5.61
N ASN A 13 -19.66 12.71 -5.88
CA ASN A 13 -19.15 13.00 -7.21
C ASN A 13 -18.90 11.68 -7.99
N PRO A 14 -19.71 11.37 -9.03
CA PRO A 14 -19.60 10.11 -9.75
C PRO A 14 -18.27 9.97 -10.52
N MET A 15 -17.60 11.07 -10.86
CA MET A 15 -16.31 11.03 -11.55
C MET A 15 -15.23 10.58 -10.57
N VAL A 16 -15.14 11.16 -9.38
CA VAL A 16 -14.20 10.78 -8.32
C VAL A 16 -14.42 9.32 -7.94
N LEU A 17 -15.70 8.95 -7.73
CA LEU A 17 -16.09 7.59 -7.40
C LEU A 17 -15.63 6.57 -8.45
N GLY A 18 -15.88 6.85 -9.74
CA GLY A 18 -15.50 5.97 -10.84
C GLY A 18 -13.98 5.82 -11.00
N MET A 19 -13.22 6.92 -10.90
CA MET A 19 -11.77 6.91 -11.05
C MET A 19 -11.09 6.16 -9.90
N LEU A 20 -11.50 6.43 -8.65
CA LEU A 20 -10.95 5.71 -7.48
C LEU A 20 -11.35 4.24 -7.50
N GLN A 21 -12.59 3.91 -7.87
CA GLN A 21 -13.03 2.52 -8.00
C GLN A 21 -12.16 1.76 -9.00
N GLN A 22 -11.95 2.32 -10.19
CA GLN A 22 -11.12 1.70 -11.22
C GLN A 22 -9.67 1.50 -10.73
N ALA A 23 -9.08 2.51 -10.08
CA ALA A 23 -7.71 2.47 -9.60
C ALA A 23 -7.51 1.48 -8.43
N LEU A 24 -8.53 1.27 -7.58
CA LEU A 24 -8.45 0.43 -6.39
C LEU A 24 -8.89 -1.02 -6.60
N THR A 25 -9.69 -1.31 -7.64
CA THR A 25 -10.17 -2.68 -7.96
C THR A 25 -9.05 -3.72 -8.08
N PRO A 26 -7.83 -3.42 -8.58
CA PRO A 26 -6.73 -4.38 -8.59
C PRO A 26 -6.26 -4.82 -7.20
N PHE A 27 -6.51 -4.02 -6.17
CA PHE A 27 -5.95 -4.20 -4.82
C PHE A 27 -6.98 -4.66 -3.78
N ALA A 28 -8.27 -4.39 -4.01
CA ALA A 28 -9.34 -4.69 -3.06
C ALA A 28 -10.66 -5.02 -3.77
N ARG A 29 -11.58 -5.66 -3.05
CA ARG A 29 -12.97 -5.79 -3.50
C ARG A 29 -13.71 -4.48 -3.22
N VAL A 30 -13.82 -3.62 -4.24
CA VAL A 30 -14.39 -2.28 -4.10
C VAL A 30 -15.90 -2.32 -4.33
N VAL A 31 -16.65 -1.79 -3.37
CA VAL A 31 -18.08 -1.50 -3.47
C VAL A 31 -18.24 0.02 -3.40
N ALA A 32 -18.87 0.61 -4.41
CA ALA A 32 -19.06 2.06 -4.50
C ALA A 32 -20.47 2.45 -4.06
N ALA A 33 -20.61 3.61 -3.40
CA ALA A 33 -21.88 4.21 -2.99
C ALA A 33 -21.84 5.71 -3.29
N GLY A 34 -22.92 6.24 -3.90
CA GLY A 34 -23.03 7.65 -4.28
C GLY A 34 -23.58 8.56 -3.18
N ASP A 35 -24.01 8.00 -2.05
CA ASP A 35 -24.49 8.74 -0.90
C ASP A 35 -24.39 7.91 0.39
N ALA A 36 -24.61 8.57 1.53
CA ALA A 36 -24.52 7.93 2.84
C ALA A 36 -25.62 6.88 3.10
N ALA A 37 -26.81 7.02 2.48
CA ALA A 37 -27.91 6.07 2.66
C ALA A 37 -27.62 4.75 1.93
N ASP A 38 -27.14 4.81 0.69
CA ASP A 38 -26.66 3.68 -0.09
C ASP A 38 -25.47 3.00 0.59
N ALA A 39 -24.52 3.78 1.12
CA ALA A 39 -23.39 3.28 1.87
C ALA A 39 -23.81 2.49 3.12
N LEU A 40 -24.77 2.99 3.89
CA LEU A 40 -25.30 2.30 5.06
C LEU A 40 -25.98 0.97 4.71
N LEU A 41 -26.74 0.92 3.62
CA LEU A 41 -27.39 -0.32 3.15
C LEU A 41 -26.35 -1.36 2.75
N LYS A 42 -25.37 -0.97 1.93
CA LYS A 42 -24.29 -1.84 1.46
C LYS A 42 -23.42 -2.36 2.60
N ALA A 43 -23.10 -1.50 3.58
CA ALA A 43 -22.29 -1.90 4.73
C ALA A 43 -23.00 -2.88 5.67
N VAL A 44 -24.33 -2.83 5.76
CA VAL A 44 -25.12 -3.79 6.55
C VAL A 44 -25.23 -5.14 5.85
N ASP A 45 -25.39 -5.14 4.53
CA ASP A 45 -25.47 -6.35 3.71
C ASP A 45 -24.12 -7.09 3.66
N ASP A 46 -23.03 -6.37 3.42
CA ASP A 46 -21.67 -6.91 3.36
C ASP A 46 -20.71 -5.98 4.11
N PRO A 47 -20.45 -6.22 5.40
CA PRO A 47 -19.63 -5.35 6.25
C PRO A 47 -18.22 -5.13 5.66
N PRO A 48 -17.78 -3.84 5.48
CA PRO A 48 -16.50 -3.52 4.91
C PRO A 48 -15.37 -3.70 5.92
N ASP A 49 -14.16 -3.91 5.42
CA ASP A 49 -12.91 -3.85 6.19
C ASP A 49 -12.30 -2.43 6.19
N LEU A 50 -12.56 -1.67 5.11
CA LEU A 50 -12.12 -0.29 4.93
C LEU A 50 -13.26 0.55 4.34
N VAL A 51 -13.50 1.70 4.92
CA VAL A 51 -14.39 2.75 4.37
C VAL A 51 -13.53 3.92 3.94
N VAL A 52 -13.63 4.31 2.67
CA VAL A 52 -13.05 5.55 2.14
C VAL A 52 -14.22 6.45 1.76
N CYS A 53 -14.37 7.56 2.44
CA CYS A 53 -15.58 8.37 2.35
C CYS A 53 -15.25 9.85 2.17
N ASP A 54 -15.97 10.51 1.26
CA ASP A 54 -15.95 11.97 1.21
C ASP A 54 -16.54 12.57 2.50
N TYR A 55 -15.88 13.61 3.00
CA TYR A 55 -16.33 14.31 4.18
C TYR A 55 -17.60 15.13 3.90
N ARG A 56 -17.64 15.84 2.75
CA ARG A 56 -18.75 16.74 2.41
C ARG A 56 -19.73 16.08 1.45
N MET A 57 -20.75 15.43 1.98
CA MET A 57 -21.84 14.87 1.18
C MET A 57 -23.19 15.49 1.57
N PRO A 58 -24.15 15.58 0.62
CA PRO A 58 -25.51 16.05 0.92
C PRO A 58 -26.21 15.19 1.97
N GLY A 59 -26.87 15.84 2.92
CA GLY A 59 -27.70 15.19 3.93
C GLY A 59 -26.95 14.65 5.14
N MET A 60 -26.01 13.72 4.95
CA MET A 60 -25.18 13.13 6.01
C MET A 60 -23.72 13.22 5.58
N ASP A 61 -22.90 13.92 6.36
CA ASP A 61 -21.46 14.01 6.10
C ASP A 61 -20.73 12.69 6.37
N GLY A 62 -19.49 12.57 5.86
CA GLY A 62 -18.68 11.37 5.97
C GLY A 62 -18.33 11.00 7.40
N ARG A 63 -18.13 11.97 8.29
CA ARG A 63 -17.89 11.73 9.70
C ARG A 63 -19.11 11.10 10.38
N GLN A 64 -20.28 11.66 10.16
CA GLN A 64 -21.55 11.13 10.68
C GLN A 64 -21.82 9.70 10.16
N LEU A 65 -21.50 9.44 8.89
CA LEU A 65 -21.59 8.09 8.31
C LEU A 65 -20.68 7.11 9.04
N VAL A 66 -19.41 7.45 9.22
CA VAL A 66 -18.43 6.60 9.91
C VAL A 66 -18.84 6.35 11.37
N GLU A 67 -19.24 7.38 12.10
CA GLU A 67 -19.75 7.25 13.47
C GLU A 67 -20.97 6.33 13.53
N ARG A 68 -21.89 6.46 12.59
CA ARG A 68 -23.12 5.64 12.54
C ARG A 68 -22.82 4.19 12.18
N LEU A 69 -21.85 3.92 11.35
CA LEU A 69 -21.37 2.55 11.06
C LEU A 69 -20.65 1.96 12.29
N LYS A 70 -19.76 2.72 12.92
CA LYS A 70 -19.02 2.29 14.11
C LYS A 70 -19.93 2.07 15.34
N SER A 71 -21.07 2.72 15.42
CA SER A 71 -22.03 2.53 16.53
C SER A 71 -22.80 1.20 16.47
N ARG A 72 -22.74 0.48 15.36
CA ARG A 72 -23.45 -0.80 15.18
C ARG A 72 -22.48 -1.98 15.31
N PRO A 73 -22.69 -2.93 16.22
CA PRO A 73 -21.77 -4.06 16.41
C PRO A 73 -21.46 -4.85 15.14
N ALA A 74 -22.44 -5.00 14.24
CA ALA A 74 -22.29 -5.74 12.98
C ALA A 74 -21.33 -5.08 11.98
N THR A 75 -21.17 -3.75 12.06
CA THR A 75 -20.36 -2.97 11.10
C THR A 75 -19.22 -2.21 11.78
N ALA A 76 -19.03 -2.32 13.08
CA ALA A 76 -18.11 -1.49 13.86
C ALA A 76 -16.61 -1.75 13.55
N ASN A 77 -16.29 -2.90 12.98
CA ASN A 77 -14.90 -3.37 12.88
C ASN A 77 -14.29 -3.10 11.51
N PHE A 78 -14.07 -1.82 11.18
CA PHE A 78 -13.42 -1.39 9.95
C PHE A 78 -12.47 -0.22 10.22
N SER A 79 -11.50 0.01 9.30
CA SER A 79 -10.72 1.23 9.24
C SER A 79 -11.43 2.28 8.38
N ALA A 80 -11.26 3.57 8.70
CA ALA A 80 -11.89 4.67 7.97
C ALA A 80 -10.86 5.69 7.49
N ILE A 81 -10.97 6.10 6.22
CA ILE A 81 -10.24 7.22 5.63
C ILE A 81 -11.27 8.25 5.18
N LEU A 82 -11.18 9.49 5.67
CA LEU A 82 -12.01 10.60 5.19
C LEU A 82 -11.25 11.44 4.17
N MET A 83 -11.89 11.69 3.03
CA MET A 83 -11.42 12.63 2.01
C MET A 83 -12.02 14.00 2.32
N ALA A 84 -11.18 14.98 2.63
CA ALA A 84 -11.66 16.31 3.06
C ALA A 84 -10.72 17.42 2.63
N SER A 85 -11.23 18.66 2.55
CA SER A 85 -10.37 19.82 2.31
C SER A 85 -9.40 20.03 3.48
N ARG A 86 -8.24 20.67 3.24
CA ARG A 86 -7.28 20.99 4.30
C ARG A 86 -7.92 21.83 5.40
N VAL A 87 -8.80 22.77 5.02
CA VAL A 87 -9.52 23.63 5.97
C VAL A 87 -10.42 22.78 6.87
N ASP A 88 -11.15 21.82 6.32
CA ASP A 88 -11.99 20.94 7.15
C ASP A 88 -11.17 20.03 8.07
N ILE A 89 -10.01 19.55 7.60
CA ILE A 89 -9.11 18.72 8.42
C ILE A 89 -8.58 19.54 9.60
N ASP A 90 -8.15 20.78 9.36
CA ASP A 90 -7.51 21.62 10.39
C ASP A 90 -8.53 22.22 11.38
N GLU A 91 -9.73 22.56 10.93
CA GLU A 91 -10.71 23.31 11.73
C GLU A 91 -11.83 22.44 12.32
N ARG A 92 -12.19 21.33 11.69
CA ARG A 92 -13.42 20.57 11.99
C ARG A 92 -13.19 19.11 12.34
N LEU A 93 -12.07 18.53 11.90
CA LEU A 93 -11.76 17.14 12.14
C LEU A 93 -10.71 17.04 13.26
N SER A 94 -10.99 16.23 14.25
CA SER A 94 -10.13 16.03 15.43
C SER A 94 -9.48 14.65 15.37
N PRO A 95 -8.29 14.45 15.97
CA PRO A 95 -7.73 13.11 16.17
C PRO A 95 -8.61 12.15 16.95
N GLN A 96 -9.66 12.66 17.61
CA GLN A 96 -10.66 11.88 18.35
C GLN A 96 -11.85 11.46 17.47
N ASP A 97 -11.93 11.97 16.23
CA ASP A 97 -12.95 11.55 15.28
C ASP A 97 -12.74 10.08 14.89
N ALA A 98 -13.82 9.43 14.52
CA ALA A 98 -13.84 7.99 14.26
C ALA A 98 -13.02 7.55 13.04
N ALA A 99 -12.35 8.47 12.32
CA ALA A 99 -11.48 8.16 11.18
C ALA A 99 -10.05 7.81 11.63
N ASP A 100 -9.45 6.83 10.95
CA ASP A 100 -8.09 6.39 11.20
C ASP A 100 -7.05 7.19 10.40
N ASP A 101 -7.48 7.81 9.28
CA ASP A 101 -6.63 8.64 8.42
C ASP A 101 -7.46 9.65 7.61
N TYR A 102 -6.79 10.69 7.08
CA TYR A 102 -7.39 11.74 6.26
C TYR A 102 -6.64 11.90 4.95
N LEU A 103 -7.37 12.02 3.84
CA LEU A 103 -6.84 12.33 2.53
C LEU A 103 -7.26 13.76 2.15
N ALA A 104 -6.28 14.68 2.10
CA ALA A 104 -6.56 16.09 1.83
C ALA A 104 -6.88 16.33 0.35
N LYS A 105 -8.04 16.92 0.06
CA LYS A 105 -8.43 17.43 -1.27
C LYS A 105 -7.83 18.83 -1.50
N PRO A 106 -7.42 19.19 -2.75
CA PRO A 106 -7.34 18.31 -3.91
C PRO A 106 -6.18 17.32 -3.81
N PHE A 107 -6.31 16.15 -4.45
CA PHE A 107 -5.26 15.12 -4.50
C PHE A 107 -5.11 14.54 -5.91
N PHE A 108 -3.92 14.06 -6.23
CA PHE A 108 -3.68 13.29 -7.44
C PHE A 108 -4.14 11.85 -7.25
N LEU A 109 -4.78 11.28 -8.29
CA LEU A 109 -5.31 9.91 -8.27
C LEU A 109 -4.25 8.89 -7.84
N LYS A 110 -3.04 9.01 -8.38
CA LYS A 110 -1.92 8.11 -8.08
C LYS A 110 -1.48 8.18 -6.61
N GLU A 111 -1.46 9.37 -6.02
CA GLU A 111 -1.15 9.57 -4.60
C GLU A 111 -2.22 8.95 -3.70
N ALA A 112 -3.51 9.25 -3.98
CA ALA A 112 -4.64 8.70 -3.26
C ALA A 112 -4.66 7.17 -3.31
N THR A 113 -4.50 6.60 -4.51
CA THR A 113 -4.44 5.15 -4.72
C THR A 113 -3.32 4.51 -3.90
N ARG A 114 -2.10 5.08 -3.92
CA ARG A 114 -0.96 4.58 -3.15
C ARG A 114 -1.23 4.62 -1.64
N ARG A 115 -1.84 5.70 -1.14
CA ARG A 115 -2.15 5.87 0.28
C ARG A 115 -3.22 4.87 0.75
N ILE A 116 -4.30 4.74 -0.01
CA ILE A 116 -5.38 3.78 0.28
C ILE A 116 -4.84 2.35 0.20
N LYS A 117 -4.03 2.02 -0.83
CA LYS A 117 -3.41 0.69 -0.97
C LYS A 117 -2.60 0.29 0.26
N ARG A 118 -1.81 1.19 0.86
CA ARG A 118 -1.07 0.90 2.09
C ARG A 118 -1.99 0.44 3.23
N THR A 119 -3.14 1.09 3.37
CA THR A 119 -4.13 0.69 4.39
C THR A 119 -4.76 -0.66 4.06
N VAL A 120 -5.06 -0.93 2.78
CA VAL A 120 -5.53 -2.24 2.31
C VAL A 120 -4.52 -3.34 2.63
N ASP A 121 -3.23 -3.13 2.33
CA ASP A 121 -2.16 -4.10 2.58
C ASP A 121 -2.02 -4.38 4.09
N ARG A 122 -2.08 -3.34 4.95
CA ARG A 122 -2.08 -3.50 6.41
C ARG A 122 -3.27 -4.36 6.89
N ILE A 123 -4.47 -4.07 6.40
CA ILE A 123 -5.68 -4.83 6.76
C ILE A 123 -5.57 -6.28 6.28
N ALA A 124 -5.05 -6.50 5.08
CA ALA A 124 -4.81 -7.84 4.55
C ALA A 124 -3.88 -8.65 5.46
N LEU A 125 -2.77 -8.08 5.90
CA LEU A 125 -1.85 -8.72 6.84
C LEU A 125 -2.51 -9.01 8.18
N GLU A 126 -3.32 -8.10 8.72
CA GLU A 126 -4.05 -8.32 9.96
C GLU A 126 -5.06 -9.47 9.84
N LYS A 127 -5.77 -9.57 8.71
CA LYS A 127 -6.67 -10.69 8.42
C LYS A 127 -5.91 -12.00 8.32
N MET A 128 -4.79 -12.02 7.58
CA MET A 128 -3.93 -13.20 7.47
C MET A 128 -3.38 -13.64 8.83
N ALA A 129 -2.98 -12.68 9.68
CA ALA A 129 -2.50 -13.00 11.04
C ALA A 129 -3.61 -13.59 11.93
N LYS A 130 -4.86 -13.11 11.80
CA LYS A 130 -6.02 -13.65 12.55
C LYS A 130 -6.44 -15.05 12.08
N THR A 131 -6.23 -15.35 10.79
CA THR A 131 -6.59 -16.63 10.17
C THR A 131 -5.38 -17.58 10.03
N ALA A 132 -4.23 -17.20 10.62
CA ALA A 132 -3.02 -18.02 10.60
C ALA A 132 -3.32 -19.43 11.13
N PRO A 133 -2.74 -20.48 10.50
CA PRO A 133 -2.81 -21.83 11.01
C PRO A 133 -2.29 -21.92 12.46
N SER A 134 -2.55 -23.05 13.12
CA SER A 134 -2.16 -23.29 14.52
C SER A 134 -0.65 -23.19 14.78
N ASP A 135 0.18 -23.11 13.74
CA ASP A 135 1.63 -22.89 13.81
C ASP A 135 2.03 -21.40 13.94
N GLY A 136 1.04 -20.47 13.94
CA GLY A 136 1.29 -19.02 14.05
C GLY A 136 2.02 -18.40 12.84
N VAL A 137 2.18 -19.15 11.75
CA VAL A 137 2.94 -18.73 10.56
C VAL A 137 1.99 -18.34 9.42
N VAL A 138 2.09 -17.10 8.97
CA VAL A 138 1.40 -16.59 7.78
C VAL A 138 2.27 -16.76 6.56
N ARG A 139 1.71 -17.32 5.48
CA ARG A 139 2.43 -17.54 4.22
C ARG A 139 1.75 -16.77 3.09
N GLY A 140 2.57 -16.19 2.21
CA GLY A 140 2.09 -15.44 1.06
C GLY A 140 3.09 -15.40 -0.09
N ASN A 141 2.68 -14.72 -1.17
CA ASN A 141 3.50 -14.59 -2.38
C ASN A 141 3.83 -13.11 -2.65
N LEU A 142 5.10 -12.83 -2.97
CA LEU A 142 5.60 -11.49 -3.24
C LEU A 142 5.09 -10.89 -4.56
N SER A 143 4.44 -11.68 -5.43
CA SER A 143 3.74 -11.16 -6.61
C SER A 143 2.45 -10.41 -6.26
N GLN A 144 1.88 -10.67 -5.08
CA GLN A 144 0.66 -10.00 -4.59
C GLN A 144 0.98 -8.80 -3.70
N MET A 145 2.03 -8.90 -2.92
CA MET A 145 2.50 -7.85 -2.03
C MET A 145 4.03 -7.86 -2.07
N ASN A 146 4.64 -6.88 -2.72
CA ASN A 146 6.09 -6.81 -2.83
C ASN A 146 6.77 -6.61 -1.46
N VAL A 147 8.08 -6.81 -1.41
CA VAL A 147 8.85 -6.71 -0.15
C VAL A 147 8.71 -5.35 0.51
N ILE A 148 8.68 -4.27 -0.27
CA ILE A 148 8.57 -2.89 0.22
C ILE A 148 7.22 -2.69 0.90
N ASP A 149 6.12 -3.05 0.22
CA ASP A 149 4.76 -2.93 0.75
C ASP A 149 4.58 -3.79 2.01
N LEU A 150 5.15 -5.00 2.03
CA LEU A 150 5.13 -5.90 3.18
C LEU A 150 5.84 -5.27 4.39
N MET A 151 7.05 -4.75 4.20
CA MET A 151 7.82 -4.11 5.27
C MET A 151 7.13 -2.83 5.78
N GLN A 152 6.57 -2.00 4.89
CA GLN A 152 5.78 -0.83 5.27
C GLN A 152 4.55 -1.20 6.10
N SER A 153 3.86 -2.27 5.71
CA SER A 153 2.67 -2.74 6.44
C SER A 153 3.01 -3.24 7.84
N LEU A 154 4.15 -3.94 7.99
CA LEU A 154 4.66 -4.38 9.29
C LEU A 154 5.08 -3.19 10.16
N GLU A 155 5.71 -2.17 9.58
CA GLU A 155 6.09 -0.93 10.28
C GLU A 155 4.85 -0.18 10.76
N MET A 156 3.89 0.11 9.86
CA MET A 156 2.64 0.82 10.20
C MET A 156 1.83 0.08 11.26
N GLY A 157 1.76 -1.25 11.16
CA GLY A 157 1.08 -2.11 12.13
C GLY A 157 1.87 -2.32 13.42
N ARG A 158 3.07 -1.75 13.57
CA ARG A 158 3.98 -1.94 14.72
C ARG A 158 4.12 -3.42 15.09
N LYS A 159 4.21 -4.29 14.08
CA LYS A 159 4.28 -5.74 14.31
C LYS A 159 5.69 -6.17 14.71
N SER A 160 5.73 -7.15 15.64
CA SER A 160 6.96 -7.88 15.96
C SER A 160 6.84 -9.26 15.36
N CYS A 161 7.81 -9.66 14.51
CA CYS A 161 7.78 -10.94 13.81
C CYS A 161 9.14 -11.27 13.17
N GLN A 162 9.30 -12.54 12.80
CA GLN A 162 10.32 -12.99 11.88
C GLN A 162 9.70 -13.09 10.48
N LEU A 163 10.25 -12.38 9.52
CA LEU A 163 9.91 -12.47 8.10
C LEU A 163 10.97 -13.29 7.39
N LYS A 164 10.57 -14.42 6.82
CA LYS A 164 11.40 -15.24 5.93
C LYS A 164 10.99 -15.00 4.50
N LEU A 165 11.96 -14.72 3.65
CA LEU A 165 11.77 -14.48 2.22
C LEU A 165 12.51 -15.56 1.43
N ASN A 166 11.89 -16.05 0.36
CA ASN A 166 12.51 -17.06 -0.54
C ASN A 166 12.21 -16.68 -2.00
N TYR A 167 13.25 -16.52 -2.79
CA TYR A 167 13.16 -16.22 -4.22
C TYR A 167 14.27 -16.92 -4.99
N GLN A 168 13.94 -17.76 -5.97
CA GLN A 168 14.88 -18.51 -6.83
C GLN A 168 15.92 -19.35 -6.07
N GLY A 169 15.59 -19.80 -4.86
CA GLY A 169 16.50 -20.56 -4.00
C GLY A 169 17.27 -19.74 -2.98
N ASP A 170 17.31 -18.42 -3.15
CA ASP A 170 17.88 -17.50 -2.17
C ASP A 170 16.93 -17.30 -0.99
N LYS A 171 17.49 -17.20 0.21
CA LYS A 171 16.76 -17.05 1.46
C LYS A 171 17.25 -15.82 2.21
N CYS A 172 16.32 -15.06 2.74
CA CYS A 172 16.58 -13.95 3.64
C CYS A 172 15.69 -14.06 4.88
N GLU A 173 16.21 -13.70 6.02
CA GLU A 173 15.47 -13.57 7.26
C GLU A 173 15.57 -12.14 7.77
N VAL A 174 14.44 -11.55 8.13
CA VAL A 174 14.36 -10.18 8.66
C VAL A 174 13.52 -10.21 9.94
N PHE A 175 14.02 -9.62 11.00
CA PHE A 175 13.36 -9.57 12.29
C PHE A 175 12.88 -8.17 12.59
N PHE A 176 11.60 -8.07 12.90
CA PHE A 176 10.91 -6.84 13.29
C PHE A 176 10.61 -6.84 14.78
N VAL A 177 10.84 -5.70 15.43
CA VAL A 177 10.40 -5.41 16.80
C VAL A 177 9.65 -4.08 16.76
N GLU A 178 8.36 -4.11 17.13
CA GLU A 178 7.47 -2.94 17.09
C GLU A 178 7.48 -2.18 15.74
N GLY A 179 7.53 -2.94 14.64
CA GLY A 179 7.57 -2.41 13.29
C GLY A 179 8.96 -1.97 12.81
N GLN A 180 9.98 -2.03 13.67
CA GLN A 180 11.35 -1.67 13.30
C GLN A 180 12.17 -2.92 12.97
N VAL A 181 12.87 -2.89 11.83
CA VAL A 181 13.85 -3.93 11.51
C VAL A 181 15.01 -3.82 12.49
N LYS A 182 15.30 -4.89 13.19
CA LYS A 182 16.40 -4.99 14.15
C LYS A 182 17.55 -5.86 13.65
N HIS A 183 17.22 -6.90 12.92
CA HIS A 183 18.21 -7.83 12.39
C HIS A 183 17.77 -8.36 11.03
N ALA A 184 18.72 -8.52 10.12
CA ALA A 184 18.48 -9.18 8.83
C ALA A 184 19.69 -10.00 8.42
N THR A 185 19.45 -11.11 7.71
CA THR A 185 20.51 -11.97 7.15
C THR A 185 20.16 -12.41 5.73
N TYR A 186 21.14 -12.36 4.84
CA TYR A 186 21.06 -12.86 3.47
C TYR A 186 22.40 -13.47 3.06
N GLY A 187 22.52 -14.78 3.04
CA GLY A 187 23.80 -15.45 2.80
C GLY A 187 24.86 -15.05 3.83
N SER A 188 25.92 -14.39 3.40
CA SER A 188 26.98 -13.83 4.27
C SER A 188 26.73 -12.37 4.69
N LEU A 189 25.70 -11.72 4.15
CA LEU A 189 25.36 -10.32 4.47
C LEU A 189 24.48 -10.26 5.70
N SER A 190 24.61 -9.18 6.47
CA SER A 190 23.76 -8.89 7.64
C SER A 190 23.38 -7.42 7.74
N GLY A 191 22.30 -7.13 8.46
CA GLY A 191 21.82 -5.77 8.70
C GLY A 191 21.32 -5.07 7.44
N ASP A 192 21.67 -3.80 7.27
CA ASP A 192 21.19 -2.95 6.20
C ASP A 192 21.46 -3.52 4.80
N GLU A 193 22.66 -4.10 4.59
CA GLU A 193 23.05 -4.68 3.30
C GLU A 193 22.17 -5.88 2.91
N ALA A 194 21.81 -6.71 3.88
CA ALA A 194 20.90 -7.84 3.65
C ALA A 194 19.52 -7.35 3.22
N VAL A 195 19.01 -6.28 3.85
CA VAL A 195 17.73 -5.67 3.48
C VAL A 195 17.79 -5.08 2.07
N PHE A 196 18.84 -4.32 1.72
CA PHE A 196 18.97 -3.70 0.39
C PHE A 196 18.98 -4.73 -0.75
N LYS A 197 19.51 -5.95 -0.49
CA LYS A 197 19.49 -7.04 -1.49
C LYS A 197 18.08 -7.53 -1.77
N VAL A 198 17.25 -7.72 -0.76
CA VAL A 198 15.91 -8.30 -0.94
C VAL A 198 14.87 -7.28 -1.43
N LEU A 199 15.09 -5.99 -1.24
CA LEU A 199 14.22 -4.96 -1.81
C LEU A 199 14.18 -4.98 -3.35
N ARG A 200 15.16 -5.62 -4.00
CA ARG A 200 15.22 -5.82 -5.45
C ARG A 200 14.38 -7.01 -5.96
N TRP A 201 13.85 -7.83 -5.06
CA TRP A 201 13.11 -9.03 -5.46
C TRP A 201 11.71 -8.66 -5.98
N THR A 202 11.39 -9.14 -7.17
CA THR A 202 10.12 -8.91 -7.86
C THR A 202 9.13 -10.05 -7.71
N GLY A 203 9.50 -11.12 -7.01
CA GLY A 203 8.67 -12.30 -6.81
C GLY A 203 9.21 -13.19 -5.69
N GLY A 204 8.62 -14.38 -5.53
CA GLY A 204 8.97 -15.31 -4.49
C GLY A 204 7.87 -15.48 -3.45
N ASN A 205 8.20 -16.14 -2.35
CA ASN A 205 7.29 -16.40 -1.25
C ASN A 205 7.81 -15.80 0.04
N PHE A 206 6.89 -15.46 0.93
CA PHE A 206 7.23 -15.05 2.28
C PHE A 206 6.51 -15.89 3.34
N GLU A 207 7.14 -15.98 4.50
CA GLU A 207 6.57 -16.53 5.73
C GLU A 207 6.75 -15.51 6.86
N LEU A 208 5.66 -15.20 7.57
CA LEU A 208 5.65 -14.33 8.76
C LEU A 208 5.38 -15.21 9.99
N ASN A 209 6.32 -15.24 10.90
CA ASN A 209 6.16 -15.87 12.21
C ASN A 209 6.08 -14.78 13.29
N PHE A 210 4.90 -14.58 13.87
CA PHE A 210 4.67 -13.57 14.90
C PHE A 210 5.22 -13.97 16.29
N GLU A 211 5.64 -15.20 16.46
CA GLU A 211 6.33 -15.67 17.67
C GLU A 211 7.85 -15.57 17.56
N GLY A 212 8.37 -15.34 16.33
CA GLY A 212 9.81 -15.21 16.07
C GLY A 212 10.39 -13.97 16.74
N LYS A 213 11.41 -14.16 17.57
CA LYS A 213 12.12 -13.10 18.29
C LYS A 213 13.61 -13.14 17.96
N THR A 214 14.27 -12.01 18.14
CA THR A 214 15.73 -11.89 18.06
C THR A 214 16.22 -10.95 19.15
N ASP A 215 17.39 -11.27 19.69
CA ASP A 215 18.15 -10.37 20.56
C ASP A 215 19.27 -9.64 19.78
N GLN A 216 19.41 -9.96 18.48
CA GLN A 216 20.43 -9.36 17.63
C GLN A 216 19.95 -8.03 17.07
N GLU A 217 20.84 -7.04 17.06
CA GLU A 217 20.63 -5.74 16.44
C GLU A 217 21.79 -5.48 15.46
N THR A 218 21.53 -5.64 14.17
CA THR A 218 22.54 -5.50 13.11
C THR A 218 22.22 -4.38 12.14
N THR A 219 20.98 -3.84 12.17
CA THR A 219 20.61 -2.70 11.35
C THR A 219 20.98 -1.37 12.01
N LYS A 220 21.46 -0.43 11.21
CA LYS A 220 21.83 0.93 11.66
C LYS A 220 20.71 1.93 11.38
N LEU A 221 19.96 1.69 10.29
CA LEU A 221 18.84 2.52 9.89
C LEU A 221 17.53 1.97 10.49
N ASN A 222 16.57 2.85 10.77
CA ASN A 222 15.21 2.43 11.05
C ASN A 222 14.53 1.92 9.78
N THR A 223 13.37 1.26 9.89
CA THR A 223 12.67 0.65 8.75
C THR A 223 12.43 1.64 7.62
N GLN A 224 11.99 2.85 7.93
CA GLN A 224 11.76 3.88 6.93
C GLN A 224 13.05 4.32 6.21
N GLY A 225 14.14 4.47 6.95
CA GLY A 225 15.46 4.78 6.39
C GLY A 225 15.98 3.67 5.48
N LEU A 226 15.79 2.39 5.87
CA LEU A 226 16.13 1.23 5.03
C LEU A 226 15.36 1.23 3.72
N LEU A 227 14.06 1.52 3.77
CA LEU A 227 13.21 1.57 2.58
C LEU A 227 13.58 2.74 1.67
N MET A 228 13.83 3.93 2.22
CA MET A 228 14.22 5.11 1.42
C MET A 228 15.57 4.91 0.74
N GLU A 229 16.58 4.45 1.49
CA GLU A 229 17.91 4.20 0.94
C GLU A 229 17.91 3.04 -0.05
N GLY A 230 17.16 1.96 0.23
CA GLY A 230 17.00 0.87 -0.69
C GLY A 230 16.36 1.28 -2.02
N LEU A 231 15.33 2.13 -1.99
CA LEU A 231 14.71 2.69 -3.21
C LEU A 231 15.68 3.57 -3.98
N ARG A 232 16.46 4.42 -3.30
CA ARG A 232 17.51 5.24 -3.94
C ARG A 232 18.53 4.37 -4.68
N LEU A 233 19.00 3.29 -4.05
CA LEU A 233 19.94 2.35 -4.66
C LEU A 233 19.33 1.57 -5.84
N LEU A 234 18.02 1.32 -5.81
CA LEU A 234 17.30 0.72 -6.94
C LEU A 234 17.27 1.68 -8.14
N ASP A 235 16.93 2.94 -7.93
CA ASP A 235 16.89 3.96 -8.98
C ASP A 235 18.27 4.20 -9.61
N GLU A 236 19.33 4.24 -8.80
CA GLU A 236 20.70 4.36 -9.30
C GLU A 236 21.10 3.17 -10.18
N SER A 237 20.82 1.93 -9.73
CA SER A 237 21.16 0.74 -10.49
C SER A 237 20.41 0.62 -11.83
N GLN A 238 19.21 1.21 -11.95
CA GLN A 238 18.47 1.27 -13.21
C GLN A 238 19.04 2.33 -14.17
N ARG A 239 19.61 3.41 -13.66
CA ARG A 239 20.27 4.45 -14.48
C ARG A 239 21.61 3.97 -15.03
N ASP A 240 22.41 3.30 -14.22
CA ASP A 240 23.73 2.79 -14.62
C ASP A 240 23.62 1.60 -15.60
N GLY A 241 22.60 0.73 -15.46
CA GLY A 241 22.33 -0.38 -16.40
C GLY A 241 21.79 0.06 -17.76
N GLY A 242 21.35 1.32 -17.91
CA GLY A 242 20.95 1.92 -19.18
C GLY A 242 22.09 2.56 -19.98
N ALA A 243 23.27 2.75 -19.39
CA ALA A 243 24.40 3.42 -20.03
C ALA A 243 25.36 2.48 -20.77
N GLU A 244 25.34 1.17 -20.54
CA GLU A 244 26.26 0.21 -21.20
C GLU A 244 25.75 -0.36 -22.54
N ALA A 245 24.60 0.08 -23.07
CA ALA A 245 24.03 -0.44 -24.31
C ALA A 245 24.26 0.47 -25.57
N VAL A 246 25.09 1.50 -25.51
CA VAL A 246 25.31 2.43 -26.63
C VAL A 246 26.82 2.73 -26.87
N GLU A 247 27.66 1.74 -26.93
CA GLU A 247 28.97 1.83 -27.57
C GLU A 247 29.36 0.47 -28.17
N ASP A 248 28.98 0.20 -29.39
CA ASP A 248 29.73 -0.37 -30.49
C ASP A 248 28.84 -0.67 -31.72
N SER A 249 28.87 0.22 -32.68
CA SER A 249 28.98 -0.09 -34.12
C SER A 249 28.98 1.20 -34.92
N GLY A 250 30.17 1.54 -35.38
CA GLY A 250 30.39 2.64 -36.31
C GLY A 250 30.05 2.26 -37.75
N ALA A 251 29.75 3.32 -38.51
CA ALA A 251 29.85 3.51 -39.93
C ALA A 251 28.87 2.80 -40.88
N GLY A 252 28.03 3.63 -41.54
CA GLY A 252 27.32 3.25 -42.78
C GLY A 252 26.19 4.23 -43.11
N ALA A 253 26.49 5.15 -44.07
CA ALA A 253 25.56 6.16 -44.59
C ALA A 253 24.34 5.54 -45.30
N ALA A 254 23.16 6.15 -45.22
CA ALA A 254 22.29 6.64 -46.28
C ALA A 254 20.86 6.93 -45.81
N SER A 255 20.44 8.16 -46.03
CA SER A 255 19.11 8.70 -46.40
C SER A 255 17.87 7.82 -46.17
N GLY A 256 16.96 8.31 -45.34
CA GLY A 256 15.59 7.79 -45.22
C GLY A 256 14.84 8.41 -44.05
N THR A 257 14.03 9.42 -44.34
CA THR A 257 13.03 9.94 -43.39
C THR A 257 12.08 8.84 -42.96
N PRO A 258 11.82 8.66 -41.68
CA PRO A 258 10.56 8.11 -41.25
C PRO A 258 9.83 9.10 -40.32
N SER A 259 8.66 9.47 -40.76
CA SER A 259 7.57 9.88 -39.88
C SER A 259 7.14 8.67 -39.08
N GLY A 260 7.18 8.77 -37.76
CA GLY A 260 6.70 7.74 -36.86
C GLY A 260 6.69 8.32 -35.47
N SER A 261 5.57 8.98 -35.09
CA SER A 261 5.27 9.46 -33.74
C SER A 261 5.10 8.29 -32.81
N GLY A 262 6.19 7.90 -32.14
CA GLY A 262 6.11 7.12 -30.89
C GLY A 262 5.64 8.05 -29.78
N ARG A 263 4.32 8.12 -29.52
CA ARG A 263 3.78 8.66 -28.30
C ARG A 263 4.33 7.79 -27.15
N ARG A 264 5.20 8.37 -26.34
CA ARG A 264 5.29 7.97 -24.93
C ARG A 264 3.93 8.35 -24.35
N GLU A 265 3.18 7.38 -23.91
CA GLU A 265 2.03 7.57 -23.02
C GLU A 265 2.61 8.08 -21.69
N GLU A 266 2.75 9.40 -21.56
CA GLU A 266 2.80 10.07 -20.27
C GLU A 266 1.41 9.89 -19.70
N GLU A 267 1.24 8.94 -18.76
CA GLU A 267 0.05 8.85 -17.93
C GLU A 267 -0.08 10.19 -17.18
N GLU A 268 -0.90 11.09 -17.70
CA GLU A 268 -1.27 12.32 -17.00
C GLU A 268 -1.92 11.93 -15.67
N ASP A 269 -1.25 12.26 -14.58
CA ASP A 269 -1.79 12.04 -13.23
C ASP A 269 -2.97 13.02 -13.01
N VAL A 270 -4.16 12.48 -12.76
CA VAL A 270 -5.40 13.25 -12.70
C VAL A 270 -5.57 13.86 -11.31
N LEU A 271 -5.71 15.18 -11.26
CA LEU A 271 -6.05 15.91 -10.03
C LEU A 271 -7.55 15.79 -9.76
N LEU A 272 -7.91 15.31 -8.57
CA LEU A 272 -9.28 15.18 -8.11
C LEU A 272 -9.59 16.23 -7.04
N ASP A 273 -10.61 17.05 -7.33
CA ASP A 273 -11.21 18.05 -6.45
C ASP A 273 -12.74 17.96 -6.61
N SER A 274 -13.47 18.24 -5.57
CA SER A 274 -14.94 18.21 -5.61
C SER A 274 -15.53 19.20 -4.62
#